data_8e3056e54dbb6d1e8f2ca2b35cfd4d30
#
_entry.id   8e3056e54dbb6d1e8f2ca2b35cfd4d30
#
_cell.length_a   1.000
_cell.length_b   1.000
_cell.length_c   1.000
_cell.angle_alpha   90.00
_cell.angle_beta   90.00
_cell.angle_gamma   90.00
#
_symmetry.space_group_name_H-M   'P 1'
#
loop_
_entity.id
_entity.type
_entity.pdbx_description
1 polymer ?
#
loop_
_entity_poly.entity_id
_entity_poly.type
_entity_poly.pdbx_seq_one_letter_code
_entity_poly.pdbx_strand_id
1 'polypeptide(L)'
;MTATQDAATGTVAPTTHQGILDFVDEVAAMTQPDQIHWCTGSDEEWTQLTDALVSTGTFTRLNPAIKPNSYYAASDPIDVARVEDRTYICSVDKRDAGPTNNWMDPDEMKTLMRGLYAGCMRGRTMYVIPFVMGHLEAEKPMFGVEITDSAYVTASMRVMARMGTHVLRRMEELEASFVPALHSVGMPLEDG
;
A
#
# COMPACT_ATOMS: atom_id res chain seq x y z
N MET A 1 -11.48 -19.98 18.46
CA MET A 1 -10.97 -19.03 17.43
C MET A 1 -10.61 -17.75 18.18
N THR A 2 -9.36 -17.55 18.45
CA THR A 2 -8.86 -16.36 19.19
C THR A 2 -8.48 -15.31 18.15
N ALA A 3 -9.30 -14.28 18.01
CA ALA A 3 -8.94 -13.11 17.22
C ALA A 3 -7.75 -12.43 17.90
N THR A 4 -6.64 -12.30 17.22
CA THR A 4 -5.48 -11.56 17.70
C THR A 4 -5.82 -10.07 17.64
N GLN A 5 -5.82 -9.41 18.80
CA GLN A 5 -6.02 -7.97 18.91
C GLN A 5 -4.72 -7.28 18.48
N ASP A 6 -4.79 -6.48 17.44
CA ASP A 6 -3.67 -5.65 16.97
C ASP A 6 -3.31 -4.62 18.06
N ALA A 7 -2.08 -4.64 18.53
CA ALA A 7 -1.66 -3.91 19.72
C ALA A 7 -1.62 -2.37 19.55
N ALA A 8 -1.75 -1.87 18.32
CA ALA A 8 -1.57 -0.44 18.02
C ALA A 8 -2.87 0.39 17.98
N THR A 9 -4.05 -0.21 17.69
CA THR A 9 -5.25 0.62 17.39
C THR A 9 -6.60 0.05 17.82
N GLY A 10 -6.67 -1.12 18.43
CA GLY A 10 -7.95 -1.72 18.87
C GLY A 10 -8.86 -2.20 17.73
N THR A 11 -8.42 -2.17 16.50
CA THR A 11 -9.18 -2.69 15.35
C THR A 11 -8.86 -4.18 15.17
N VAL A 12 -9.88 -5.02 15.18
CA VAL A 12 -9.71 -6.46 14.90
C VAL A 12 -9.40 -6.63 13.42
N ALA A 13 -8.29 -7.30 13.09
CA ALA A 13 -7.94 -7.62 11.72
C ALA A 13 -9.05 -8.46 11.05
N PRO A 14 -9.49 -8.12 9.82
CA PRO A 14 -10.60 -8.80 9.15
C PRO A 14 -10.17 -10.13 8.49
N THR A 15 -9.05 -10.70 8.91
CA THR A 15 -8.46 -11.90 8.32
C THR A 15 -7.84 -12.81 9.38
N THR A 16 -7.78 -14.09 9.08
CA THR A 16 -7.05 -15.13 9.84
C THR A 16 -5.80 -15.60 9.10
N HIS A 17 -5.48 -15.02 7.93
CA HIS A 17 -4.32 -15.41 7.12
C HIS A 17 -3.02 -14.98 7.80
N GLN A 18 -2.33 -15.93 8.43
CA GLN A 18 -1.18 -15.65 9.30
C GLN A 18 -0.08 -14.84 8.59
N GLY A 19 0.26 -15.18 7.35
CA GLY A 19 1.30 -14.45 6.62
C GLY A 19 0.96 -12.98 6.35
N ILE A 20 -0.32 -12.63 6.21
CA ILE A 20 -0.76 -11.24 6.08
C ILE A 20 -0.66 -10.52 7.42
N LEU A 21 -1.10 -11.18 8.50
CA LEU A 21 -0.99 -10.62 9.86
C LEU A 21 0.48 -10.34 10.21
N ASP A 22 1.36 -11.32 10.00
CA ASP A 22 2.79 -11.18 10.28
C ASP A 22 3.41 -9.99 9.49
N PHE A 23 3.03 -9.84 8.22
CA PHE A 23 3.52 -8.73 7.38
C PHE A 23 3.00 -7.37 7.88
N VAL A 24 1.72 -7.27 8.22
CA VAL A 24 1.13 -6.03 8.76
C VAL A 24 1.78 -5.66 10.10
N ASP A 25 1.97 -6.65 10.99
CA ASP A 25 2.58 -6.43 12.29
C ASP A 25 4.05 -5.99 12.17
N GLU A 26 4.84 -6.63 11.27
CA GLU A 26 6.23 -6.23 11.01
C GLU A 26 6.30 -4.78 10.51
N VAL A 27 5.46 -4.42 9.53
CA VAL A 27 5.44 -3.07 8.98
C VAL A 27 4.96 -2.05 10.01
N ALA A 28 3.89 -2.34 10.76
CA ALA A 28 3.38 -1.45 11.79
C ALA A 28 4.41 -1.19 12.90
N ALA A 29 5.10 -2.23 13.35
CA ALA A 29 6.17 -2.10 14.36
C ALA A 29 7.31 -1.21 13.86
N MET A 30 7.68 -1.31 12.58
CA MET A 30 8.73 -0.53 11.96
C MET A 30 8.32 0.92 11.72
N THR A 31 7.14 1.13 11.11
CA THR A 31 6.72 2.46 10.61
C THR A 31 5.95 3.29 11.64
N GLN A 32 5.40 2.66 12.68
CA GLN A 32 4.71 3.28 13.83
C GLN A 32 3.54 4.20 13.42
N PRO A 33 2.53 3.67 12.68
CA PRO A 33 1.36 4.45 12.32
C PRO A 33 0.46 4.71 13.53
N ASP A 34 -0.32 5.79 13.49
CA ASP A 34 -1.33 6.08 14.54
C ASP A 34 -2.57 5.19 14.39
N GLN A 35 -2.86 4.75 13.17
CA GLN A 35 -4.02 3.91 12.86
C GLN A 35 -3.68 2.91 11.74
N ILE A 36 -4.32 1.73 11.80
CA ILE A 36 -4.29 0.73 10.73
C ILE A 36 -5.69 0.65 10.13
N HIS A 37 -5.79 0.89 8.83
CA HIS A 37 -7.04 0.80 8.08
C HIS A 37 -6.97 -0.33 7.07
N TRP A 38 -7.80 -1.36 7.27
CA TRP A 38 -7.96 -2.45 6.32
C TRP A 38 -8.93 -2.04 5.22
N CYS A 39 -8.42 -1.88 4.01
CA CYS A 39 -9.22 -1.43 2.88
C CYS A 39 -10.27 -2.44 2.49
N THR A 40 -11.50 -1.98 2.37
CA THR A 40 -12.66 -2.79 2.00
C THR A 40 -12.91 -2.80 0.49
N GLY A 41 -12.48 -1.76 -0.22
CA GLY A 41 -12.80 -1.51 -1.62
C GLY A 41 -14.24 -1.05 -1.87
N SER A 42 -15.00 -0.70 -0.81
CA SER A 42 -16.39 -0.30 -0.92
C SER A 42 -16.57 1.11 -1.51
N ASP A 43 -17.81 1.43 -1.93
CA ASP A 43 -18.13 2.78 -2.43
C ASP A 43 -18.15 3.83 -1.32
N GLU A 44 -18.48 3.40 -0.10
CA GLU A 44 -18.42 4.25 1.10
C GLU A 44 -16.98 4.63 1.42
N GLU A 45 -16.06 3.67 1.39
CA GLU A 45 -14.62 3.90 1.58
C GLU A 45 -14.07 4.82 0.48
N TRP A 46 -14.45 4.59 -0.77
CA TRP A 46 -14.09 5.46 -1.90
C TRP A 46 -14.52 6.90 -1.65
N THR A 47 -15.76 7.10 -1.18
CA THR A 47 -16.29 8.43 -0.89
C THR A 47 -15.47 9.10 0.22
N GLN A 48 -15.18 8.39 1.31
CA GLN A 48 -14.38 8.91 2.42
C GLN A 48 -12.97 9.31 1.99
N LEU A 49 -12.30 8.44 1.24
CA LEU A 49 -10.94 8.69 0.72
C LEU A 49 -10.92 9.90 -0.21
N THR A 50 -11.87 9.98 -1.15
CA THR A 50 -11.90 11.08 -2.12
C THR A 50 -12.30 12.40 -1.48
N ASP A 51 -13.19 12.41 -0.49
CA ASP A 51 -13.56 13.60 0.27
C ASP A 51 -12.36 14.11 1.10
N ALA A 52 -11.61 13.21 1.73
CA ALA A 52 -10.37 13.55 2.43
C ALA A 52 -9.33 14.16 1.47
N LEU A 53 -9.12 13.55 0.29
CA LEU A 53 -8.20 14.06 -0.73
C LEU A 53 -8.63 15.42 -1.31
N VAL A 54 -9.93 15.68 -1.40
CA VAL A 54 -10.46 17.00 -1.79
C VAL A 54 -10.22 18.02 -0.68
N SER A 55 -10.43 17.63 0.58
CA SER A 55 -10.25 18.54 1.72
C SER A 55 -8.80 19.00 1.91
N THR A 56 -7.84 18.13 1.56
CA THR A 56 -6.41 18.45 1.58
C THR A 56 -5.90 19.15 0.31
N GLY A 57 -6.75 19.33 -0.70
CA GLY A 57 -6.37 19.93 -1.97
C GLY A 57 -5.62 19.02 -2.94
N THR A 58 -5.42 17.76 -2.57
CA THR A 58 -4.79 16.74 -3.44
C THR A 58 -5.67 16.45 -4.66
N PHE A 59 -6.99 16.42 -4.45
CA PHE A 59 -7.99 16.29 -5.51
C PHE A 59 -8.82 17.57 -5.66
N THR A 60 -9.18 17.87 -6.90
CA THR A 60 -10.23 18.84 -7.23
C THR A 60 -11.40 18.09 -7.83
N ARG A 61 -12.58 18.16 -7.21
CA ARG A 61 -13.79 17.52 -7.73
C ARG A 61 -14.22 18.20 -9.02
N LEU A 62 -14.43 17.43 -10.08
CA LEU A 62 -14.96 17.94 -11.34
C LEU A 62 -16.48 18.15 -11.27
N ASN A 63 -17.04 18.82 -12.28
CA ASN A 63 -18.48 19.06 -12.36
C ASN A 63 -19.24 17.72 -12.45
N PRO A 64 -19.99 17.32 -11.40
CA PRO A 64 -20.65 16.02 -11.35
C PRO A 64 -21.79 15.86 -12.36
N ALA A 65 -22.34 16.97 -12.87
CA ALA A 65 -23.38 16.93 -13.91
C ALA A 65 -22.82 16.53 -15.29
N ILE A 66 -21.50 16.70 -15.50
CA ILE A 66 -20.82 16.37 -16.76
C ILE A 66 -19.97 15.11 -16.60
N LYS A 67 -19.27 15.00 -15.51
CA LYS A 67 -18.35 13.88 -15.18
C LYS A 67 -18.56 13.45 -13.73
N PRO A 68 -19.60 12.65 -13.46
CA PRO A 68 -19.83 12.15 -12.11
C PRO A 68 -18.64 11.31 -11.62
N ASN A 69 -18.36 11.38 -10.34
CA ASN A 69 -17.30 10.64 -9.67
C ASN A 69 -15.91 10.79 -10.30
N SER A 70 -15.60 12.00 -10.77
CA SER A 70 -14.33 12.34 -11.44
C SER A 70 -13.62 13.46 -10.71
N TYR A 71 -12.30 13.34 -10.65
CA TYR A 71 -11.42 14.24 -9.93
C TYR A 71 -10.23 14.63 -10.81
N TYR A 72 -9.73 15.81 -10.60
CA TYR A 72 -8.47 16.28 -11.14
C TYR A 72 -7.41 16.21 -10.05
N ALA A 73 -6.29 15.59 -10.36
CA ALA A 73 -5.10 15.59 -9.52
C ALA A 73 -3.93 16.13 -10.34
N ALA A 74 -3.19 17.07 -9.76
CA ALA A 74 -1.96 17.58 -10.33
C ALA A 74 -0.83 17.36 -9.34
N SER A 75 0.30 16.88 -9.83
CA SER A 75 1.56 16.84 -9.09
C SER A 75 2.48 17.94 -9.57
N ASP A 76 3.49 18.28 -8.74
CA ASP A 76 4.55 19.19 -9.15
C ASP A 76 5.28 18.61 -10.38
N PRO A 77 5.65 19.43 -11.39
CA PRO A 77 6.42 18.97 -12.53
C PRO A 77 7.76 18.31 -12.19
N ILE A 78 8.31 18.57 -10.99
CA ILE A 78 9.52 17.92 -10.48
C ILE A 78 9.23 16.50 -9.98
N ASP A 79 7.98 16.19 -9.63
CA ASP A 79 7.53 14.89 -9.13
C ASP A 79 7.35 13.86 -10.28
N VAL A 80 8.28 13.87 -11.21
CA VAL A 80 8.33 12.89 -12.29
C VAL A 80 9.05 11.66 -11.78
N ALA A 81 8.31 10.58 -11.56
CA ALA A 81 8.79 9.31 -11.02
C ALA A 81 9.73 8.54 -11.97
N ARG A 82 10.87 9.13 -12.33
CA ARG A 82 11.96 8.45 -13.02
C ARG A 82 13.27 8.65 -12.25
N VAL A 83 13.40 7.86 -11.20
CA VAL A 83 14.60 7.84 -10.37
C VAL A 83 15.37 6.54 -10.64
N GLU A 84 15.85 6.39 -11.87
CA GLU A 84 16.61 5.21 -12.29
C GLU A 84 17.86 5.00 -11.42
N ASP A 85 18.47 6.07 -10.98
CA ASP A 85 19.63 6.09 -10.07
C ASP A 85 19.32 5.59 -8.65
N ARG A 86 18.04 5.52 -8.28
CA ARG A 86 17.55 5.07 -6.96
C ARG A 86 16.67 3.82 -7.05
N THR A 87 16.60 3.19 -8.21
CA THR A 87 15.85 1.96 -8.43
C THR A 87 16.80 0.78 -8.48
N TYR A 88 16.58 -0.23 -7.65
CA TYR A 88 17.46 -1.37 -7.49
C TYR A 88 16.68 -2.68 -7.63
N ILE A 89 17.34 -3.69 -8.22
CA ILE A 89 16.94 -5.08 -8.13
C ILE A 89 17.80 -5.74 -7.04
N CYS A 90 17.15 -6.43 -6.11
CA CYS A 90 17.81 -7.05 -4.95
C CYS A 90 17.69 -8.57 -5.01
N SER A 91 18.17 -9.15 -6.10
CA SER A 91 18.28 -10.60 -6.27
C SER A 91 19.48 -11.16 -5.51
N VAL A 92 19.39 -12.41 -5.05
CA VAL A 92 20.50 -13.11 -4.36
C VAL A 92 21.73 -13.21 -5.27
N ASP A 93 21.52 -13.57 -6.56
CA ASP A 93 22.58 -13.53 -7.57
C ASP A 93 22.49 -12.24 -8.35
N LYS A 94 23.57 -11.46 -8.36
CA LYS A 94 23.65 -10.21 -9.11
C LYS A 94 23.30 -10.37 -10.61
N ARG A 95 23.58 -11.54 -11.20
CA ARG A 95 23.27 -11.81 -12.61
C ARG A 95 21.78 -11.78 -12.92
N ASP A 96 20.93 -12.08 -11.92
CA ASP A 96 19.49 -12.08 -12.06
C ASP A 96 18.89 -10.66 -12.10
N ALA A 97 19.66 -9.64 -11.74
CA ALA A 97 19.25 -8.24 -11.88
C ALA A 97 19.23 -7.79 -13.35
N GLY A 98 19.91 -8.54 -14.24
CA GLY A 98 20.06 -8.17 -15.65
C GLY A 98 21.15 -7.13 -15.89
N PRO A 99 21.47 -6.85 -17.15
CA PRO A 99 22.65 -6.06 -17.52
C PRO A 99 22.50 -4.54 -17.31
N THR A 100 21.27 -4.03 -17.20
CA THR A 100 20.99 -2.58 -17.21
C THR A 100 20.43 -2.05 -15.90
N ASN A 101 20.09 -2.91 -14.94
CA ASN A 101 19.52 -2.51 -13.66
C ASN A 101 20.61 -2.29 -12.61
N ASN A 102 20.39 -1.33 -11.70
CA ASN A 102 21.17 -1.25 -10.50
C ASN A 102 20.89 -2.46 -9.62
N TRP A 103 21.91 -2.98 -9.00
CA TRP A 103 21.80 -4.12 -8.07
C TRP A 103 22.37 -3.73 -6.69
N MET A 104 21.71 -4.22 -5.66
CA MET A 104 22.21 -4.19 -4.29
C MET A 104 21.92 -5.54 -3.63
N ASP A 105 22.80 -5.95 -2.72
CA ASP A 105 22.58 -7.14 -1.92
C ASP A 105 21.26 -7.05 -1.14
N PRO A 106 20.43 -8.11 -1.11
CA PRO A 106 19.12 -8.08 -0.44
C PRO A 106 19.20 -7.71 1.05
N ASP A 107 20.19 -8.18 1.78
CA ASP A 107 20.29 -7.92 3.23
C ASP A 107 20.82 -6.52 3.52
N GLU A 108 21.73 -6.02 2.68
CA GLU A 108 22.17 -4.62 2.73
C GLU A 108 20.99 -3.68 2.44
N MET A 109 20.21 -3.95 1.40
CA MET A 109 19.03 -3.16 1.06
C MET A 109 17.98 -3.19 2.16
N LYS A 110 17.67 -4.38 2.71
CA LYS A 110 16.72 -4.47 3.83
C LYS A 110 17.17 -3.66 5.04
N THR A 111 18.45 -3.67 5.34
CA THR A 111 19.03 -2.88 6.45
C THR A 111 18.86 -1.39 6.20
N LEU A 112 19.19 -0.92 4.98
CA LEU A 112 19.02 0.45 4.56
C LEU A 112 17.54 0.88 4.64
N MET A 113 16.65 0.08 4.05
CA MET A 113 15.21 0.41 3.98
C MET A 113 14.56 0.41 5.36
N ARG A 114 14.93 -0.50 6.26
CA ARG A 114 14.45 -0.47 7.65
C ARG A 114 14.82 0.82 8.36
N GLY A 115 16.01 1.35 8.10
CA GLY A 115 16.42 2.66 8.64
C GLY A 115 15.58 3.81 8.09
N LEU A 116 15.29 3.81 6.79
CA LEU A 116 14.49 4.84 6.13
C LEU A 116 12.99 4.77 6.51
N TYR A 117 12.46 3.57 6.72
CA TYR A 117 11.06 3.38 7.12
C TYR A 117 10.80 3.54 8.62
N ALA A 118 11.84 3.56 9.45
CA ALA A 118 11.69 3.64 10.91
C ALA A 118 10.86 4.86 11.34
N GLY A 119 9.62 4.62 11.81
CA GLY A 119 8.72 5.67 12.29
C GLY A 119 8.16 6.60 11.22
N CYS A 120 8.29 6.27 9.94
CA CYS A 120 7.87 7.15 8.84
C CYS A 120 6.35 7.39 8.77
N MET A 121 5.53 6.52 9.37
CA MET A 121 4.07 6.66 9.35
C MET A 121 3.49 7.30 10.63
N ARG A 122 4.32 7.83 11.54
CA ARG A 122 3.82 8.55 12.72
C ARG A 122 2.92 9.72 12.32
N GLY A 123 1.81 9.89 13.02
CA GLY A 123 0.80 10.88 12.70
C GLY A 123 -0.09 10.51 11.51
N ARG A 124 0.02 9.30 10.96
CA ARG A 124 -0.66 8.88 9.74
C ARG A 124 -1.44 7.58 9.92
N THR A 125 -2.36 7.35 9.00
CA THR A 125 -3.05 6.08 8.84
C THR A 125 -2.28 5.18 7.88
N MET A 126 -2.00 3.96 8.30
CA MET A 126 -1.48 2.89 7.46
C MET A 126 -2.65 2.15 6.79
N TYR A 127 -2.73 2.21 5.48
CA TYR A 127 -3.72 1.49 4.69
C TYR A 127 -3.16 0.12 4.30
N VAL A 128 -3.93 -0.93 4.58
CA VAL A 128 -3.63 -2.31 4.18
C VAL A 128 -4.55 -2.67 3.02
N ILE A 129 -3.98 -2.93 1.86
CA ILE A 129 -4.70 -3.07 0.59
C ILE A 129 -4.47 -4.49 0.04
N PRO A 130 -5.32 -5.47 0.35
CA PRO A 130 -5.29 -6.75 -0.36
C PRO A 130 -5.82 -6.54 -1.78
N PHE A 131 -5.08 -7.02 -2.79
CA PHE A 131 -5.46 -6.86 -4.19
C PHE A 131 -5.12 -8.07 -5.03
N VAL A 132 -5.75 -8.18 -6.19
CA VAL A 132 -5.46 -9.22 -7.18
C VAL A 132 -5.12 -8.59 -8.53
N MET A 133 -4.07 -9.10 -9.15
CA MET A 133 -3.73 -8.78 -10.53
C MET A 133 -4.51 -9.70 -11.48
N GLY A 134 -5.36 -9.09 -12.31
CA GLY A 134 -6.21 -9.80 -13.24
C GLY A 134 -7.58 -10.20 -12.65
N HIS A 135 -8.08 -11.36 -13.05
CA HIS A 135 -9.42 -11.83 -12.65
C HIS A 135 -9.34 -12.61 -11.33
N LEU A 136 -10.25 -12.31 -10.39
CA LEU A 136 -10.27 -12.94 -9.07
C LEU A 136 -10.48 -14.46 -9.12
N GLU A 137 -11.29 -14.91 -10.07
CA GLU A 137 -11.63 -16.33 -10.29
C GLU A 137 -10.73 -17.00 -11.35
N ALA A 138 -9.55 -16.42 -11.63
CA ALA A 138 -8.59 -17.07 -12.51
C ALA A 138 -8.11 -18.40 -11.88
N GLU A 139 -7.67 -19.33 -12.72
CA GLU A 139 -7.10 -20.61 -12.26
C GLU A 139 -5.87 -20.40 -11.37
N LYS A 140 -5.08 -19.37 -11.67
CA LYS A 140 -3.89 -18.97 -10.90
C LYS A 140 -3.91 -17.46 -10.66
N PRO A 141 -4.70 -16.96 -9.70
CA PRO A 141 -4.75 -15.56 -9.40
C PRO A 141 -3.42 -15.10 -8.76
N MET A 142 -2.94 -13.94 -9.12
CA MET A 142 -1.75 -13.32 -8.50
C MET A 142 -2.21 -12.31 -7.47
N PHE A 143 -2.00 -12.63 -6.21
CA PHE A 143 -2.36 -11.76 -5.10
C PHE A 143 -1.21 -10.90 -4.64
N GLY A 144 -1.54 -9.72 -4.14
CA GLY A 144 -0.62 -8.84 -3.43
C GLY A 144 -1.29 -8.21 -2.22
N VAL A 145 -0.45 -7.75 -1.29
CA VAL A 145 -0.86 -6.89 -0.18
C VAL A 145 0.05 -5.67 -0.23
N GLU A 146 -0.54 -4.53 -0.58
CA GLU A 146 0.12 -3.23 -0.53
C GLU A 146 -0.14 -2.58 0.82
N ILE A 147 0.90 -2.07 1.45
CA ILE A 147 0.81 -1.22 2.63
C ILE A 147 1.30 0.17 2.26
N THR A 148 0.51 1.20 2.59
CA THR A 148 0.87 2.59 2.31
C THR A 148 0.28 3.54 3.34
N ASP A 149 0.92 4.70 3.56
CA ASP A 149 0.37 5.81 4.34
C ASP A 149 -0.26 6.91 3.46
N SER A 150 -0.42 6.64 2.16
CA SER A 150 -0.97 7.59 1.19
C SER A 150 -2.40 7.24 0.80
N ALA A 151 -3.37 8.10 1.16
CA ALA A 151 -4.74 8.00 0.68
C ALA A 151 -4.83 8.12 -0.86
N TYR A 152 -3.92 8.86 -1.49
CA TYR A 152 -3.83 8.97 -2.95
C TYR A 152 -3.46 7.64 -3.60
N VAL A 153 -2.46 6.93 -3.05
CA VAL A 153 -2.07 5.59 -3.53
C VAL A 153 -3.23 4.61 -3.35
N THR A 154 -3.92 4.66 -2.20
CA THR A 154 -5.10 3.82 -1.92
C THR A 154 -6.22 4.04 -2.95
N ALA A 155 -6.53 5.30 -3.25
CA ALA A 155 -7.52 5.65 -4.28
C ALA A 155 -7.07 5.18 -5.67
N SER A 156 -5.80 5.32 -6.01
CA SER A 156 -5.23 4.85 -7.28
C SER A 156 -5.28 3.34 -7.40
N MET A 157 -4.99 2.60 -6.33
CA MET A 157 -5.09 1.13 -6.30
C MET A 157 -6.52 0.65 -6.59
N ARG A 158 -7.54 1.32 -6.06
CA ARG A 158 -8.94 0.98 -6.34
C ARG A 158 -9.33 1.17 -7.81
N VAL A 159 -8.70 2.11 -8.50
CA VAL A 159 -8.90 2.33 -9.94
C VAL A 159 -8.18 1.28 -10.79
N MET A 160 -6.97 0.88 -10.37
CA MET A 160 -6.08 0.03 -11.16
C MET A 160 -6.28 -1.48 -10.92
N ALA A 161 -6.72 -1.87 -9.72
CA ALA A 161 -6.79 -3.27 -9.32
C ALA A 161 -8.15 -3.61 -8.67
N ARG A 162 -8.46 -4.89 -8.61
CA ARG A 162 -9.54 -5.38 -7.74
C ARG A 162 -8.96 -5.55 -6.36
N MET A 163 -9.50 -4.84 -5.38
CA MET A 163 -8.98 -4.81 -4.03
C MET A 163 -10.06 -4.91 -2.96
N GLY A 164 -9.65 -5.18 -1.74
CA GLY A 164 -10.48 -5.11 -0.55
C GLY A 164 -10.96 -6.45 -0.02
N THR A 165 -12.05 -6.42 0.75
CA THR A 165 -12.53 -7.55 1.55
C THR A 165 -12.80 -8.82 0.73
N HIS A 166 -13.31 -8.69 -0.48
CA HIS A 166 -13.60 -9.86 -1.32
C HIS A 166 -12.33 -10.55 -1.83
N VAL A 167 -11.27 -9.78 -2.06
CA VAL A 167 -9.96 -10.34 -2.40
C VAL A 167 -9.34 -11.05 -1.19
N LEU A 168 -9.38 -10.40 -0.03
CA LEU A 168 -8.88 -10.95 1.22
C LEU A 168 -9.53 -12.30 1.56
N ARG A 169 -10.85 -12.40 1.42
CA ARG A 169 -11.60 -13.64 1.59
C ARG A 169 -11.11 -14.73 0.63
N ARG A 170 -10.90 -14.36 -0.64
CA ARG A 170 -10.44 -15.32 -1.64
C ARG A 170 -9.02 -15.80 -1.36
N MET A 171 -8.14 -14.94 -0.83
CA MET A 171 -6.81 -15.33 -0.38
C MET A 171 -6.87 -16.34 0.76
N GLU A 172 -7.77 -16.15 1.72
CA GLU A 172 -7.99 -17.10 2.83
C GLU A 172 -8.52 -18.45 2.34
N GLU A 173 -9.52 -18.46 1.46
CA GLU A 173 -10.10 -19.70 0.89
C GLU A 173 -9.05 -20.55 0.18
N LEU A 174 -8.09 -19.92 -0.47
CA LEU A 174 -7.04 -20.60 -1.23
C LEU A 174 -5.74 -20.82 -0.41
N GLU A 175 -5.69 -20.33 0.81
CA GLU A 175 -4.41 -20.25 1.59
C GLU A 175 -3.28 -19.66 0.72
N ALA A 176 -3.60 -18.60 -0.04
CA ALA A 176 -2.79 -18.13 -1.14
C ALA A 176 -1.54 -17.40 -0.65
N SER A 177 -0.42 -17.65 -1.31
CA SER A 177 0.74 -16.77 -1.21
C SER A 177 0.45 -15.41 -1.86
N PHE A 178 1.13 -14.37 -1.44
CA PHE A 178 0.98 -13.02 -1.97
C PHE A 178 2.34 -12.34 -2.15
N VAL A 179 2.36 -11.30 -2.96
CA VAL A 179 3.49 -10.39 -3.10
C VAL A 179 3.32 -9.26 -2.09
N PRO A 180 4.22 -9.14 -1.10
CA PRO A 180 4.20 -8.01 -0.18
C PRO A 180 4.76 -6.76 -0.88
N ALA A 181 4.09 -5.63 -0.68
CA ALA A 181 4.55 -4.33 -1.17
C ALA A 181 4.39 -3.27 -0.07
N LEU A 182 5.38 -2.40 0.05
CA LEU A 182 5.39 -1.32 1.03
C LEU A 182 5.76 -0.01 0.36
N HIS A 183 4.89 0.96 0.52
CA HIS A 183 5.08 2.34 0.09
C HIS A 183 4.90 3.29 1.28
N SER A 184 5.67 4.38 1.33
CA SER A 184 5.42 5.50 2.22
C SER A 184 5.76 6.81 1.51
N VAL A 185 5.06 7.87 1.86
CA VAL A 185 5.44 9.23 1.44
C VAL A 185 6.70 9.73 2.18
N GLY A 186 7.23 8.90 3.09
CA GLY A 186 8.46 9.17 3.83
C GLY A 186 8.25 9.97 5.12
N MET A 187 9.33 10.26 5.82
CA MET A 187 9.32 11.12 7.01
C MET A 187 8.79 12.51 6.64
N PRO A 188 8.02 13.17 7.53
CA PRO A 188 7.70 14.57 7.36
C PRO A 188 8.99 15.37 7.16
N LEU A 189 9.00 16.25 6.16
CA LEU A 189 10.07 17.20 6.02
C LEU A 189 10.01 18.15 7.24
N GLU A 190 11.15 18.45 7.85
CA GLU A 190 11.23 19.51 8.83
C GLU A 190 10.85 20.83 8.12
N ASP A 191 10.10 21.68 8.83
CA ASP A 191 9.73 23.00 8.32
C ASP A 191 11.01 23.76 7.97
N GLY A 192 11.28 23.91 6.68
CA GLY A 192 12.45 24.55 6.12
C GLY A 192 12.17 26.00 5.76
#